data_7c08cc9883e7c5b1ca931e8e59f77ae2
#
_entry.id   7c08cc9883e7c5b1ca931e8e59f77ae2
#
_cell.length_a   1.000
_cell.length_b   1.000
_cell.length_c   1.000
_cell.angle_alpha   90.00
_cell.angle_beta   90.00
_cell.angle_gamma   90.00
#
_symmetry.space_group_name_H-M   'P 1'
#
loop_
_entity.id
_entity.type
_entity.pdbx_description
1 polymer ?
#
loop_
_entity_poly.entity_id
_entity_poly.type
_entity_poly.pdbx_seq_one_letter_code
_entity_poly.pdbx_strand_id
1 'polypeptide(L)'
;MPSLNKVTIIGNVGNEPEMRFTPNGKPVTSFSVATNWVYTSPEGERRQETEWFSVVAWNRLAEQCNQFLAKGRLVYAEGRIHTRNWEGQDGQPHSKIEVIANRVIFLDRRGPAALPEERSDDAGVIPDEKPDEKPDDTPVAEMEPEDLPF
;
A
#
# COMPACT_ATOMS: atom_id res chain seq x y z
N MET A 1 4.19 3.97 -34.99
CA MET A 1 4.67 5.07 -34.14
C MET A 1 5.00 4.54 -32.75
N PRO A 2 6.14 4.89 -32.17
CA PRO A 2 6.42 4.54 -30.80
C PRO A 2 5.43 5.27 -29.87
N SER A 3 4.90 4.57 -28.89
CA SER A 3 3.98 5.12 -27.89
C SER A 3 4.31 4.58 -26.52
N LEU A 4 4.05 5.37 -25.48
CA LEU A 4 4.19 4.99 -24.08
C LEU A 4 2.88 5.23 -23.34
N ASN A 5 2.39 4.20 -22.64
CA ASN A 5 1.29 4.29 -21.73
C ASN A 5 1.66 3.54 -20.45
N LYS A 6 2.12 4.28 -19.47
CA LYS A 6 2.57 3.75 -18.18
C LYS A 6 2.08 4.62 -17.04
N VAL A 7 1.61 3.98 -15.99
CA VAL A 7 1.23 4.61 -14.74
C VAL A 7 1.84 3.84 -13.58
N THR A 8 2.30 4.57 -12.58
CA THR A 8 2.85 4.02 -11.34
C THR A 8 2.19 4.73 -10.17
N ILE A 9 1.65 3.98 -9.23
CA ILE A 9 0.89 4.49 -8.09
C ILE A 9 1.40 3.83 -6.82
N ILE A 10 1.61 4.62 -5.77
CA ILE A 10 1.77 4.14 -4.39
C ILE A 10 0.65 4.76 -3.57
N GLY A 11 -0.14 3.93 -2.92
CA GLY A 11 -1.26 4.39 -2.12
C GLY A 11 -1.90 3.27 -1.29
N ASN A 12 -2.95 3.62 -0.58
CA ASN A 12 -3.67 2.68 0.25
C ASN A 12 -4.87 2.09 -0.48
N VAL A 13 -5.07 0.80 -0.31
CA VAL A 13 -6.25 0.09 -0.85
C VAL A 13 -7.51 0.60 -0.16
N GLY A 14 -8.47 1.08 -0.95
CA GLY A 14 -9.66 1.75 -0.43
C GLY A 14 -10.86 0.85 -0.16
N ASN A 15 -10.88 -0.34 -0.78
CA ASN A 15 -11.93 -1.33 -0.60
C ASN A 15 -11.35 -2.73 -0.59
N GLU A 16 -12.10 -3.70 -0.09
CA GLU A 16 -11.70 -5.11 -0.23
C GLU A 16 -11.62 -5.48 -1.71
N PRO A 17 -10.56 -6.20 -2.13
CA PRO A 17 -10.43 -6.65 -3.52
C PRO A 17 -11.57 -7.61 -3.89
N GLU A 18 -12.13 -7.40 -5.05
CA GLU A 18 -13.17 -8.27 -5.62
C GLU A 18 -12.62 -9.07 -6.76
N MET A 19 -12.60 -10.40 -6.61
CA MET A 19 -12.22 -11.31 -7.68
C MET A 19 -13.47 -11.87 -8.38
N ARG A 20 -13.43 -11.85 -9.71
CA ARG A 20 -14.45 -12.43 -10.58
C ARG A 20 -13.78 -13.26 -11.67
N PHE A 21 -14.55 -14.14 -12.28
CA PHE A 21 -14.12 -14.90 -13.44
C PHE A 21 -14.83 -14.40 -14.68
N THR A 22 -14.07 -14.23 -15.76
CA THR A 22 -14.64 -13.92 -17.08
C THR A 22 -15.40 -15.15 -17.63
N PRO A 23 -16.26 -15.00 -18.66
CA PRO A 23 -16.89 -16.13 -19.32
C PRO A 23 -15.91 -17.19 -19.83
N ASN A 24 -14.67 -16.78 -20.13
CA ASN A 24 -13.57 -17.66 -20.54
C ASN A 24 -12.81 -18.30 -19.36
N GLY A 25 -13.28 -18.10 -18.12
CA GLY A 25 -12.68 -18.66 -16.92
C GLY A 25 -11.40 -17.96 -16.42
N LYS A 26 -11.10 -16.77 -16.91
CA LYS A 26 -9.91 -16.00 -16.45
C LYS A 26 -10.24 -15.21 -15.19
N PRO A 27 -9.42 -15.29 -14.12
CA PRO A 27 -9.63 -14.50 -12.93
C PRO A 27 -9.28 -13.03 -13.19
N VAL A 28 -10.10 -12.14 -12.64
CA VAL A 28 -9.94 -10.69 -12.66
C VAL A 28 -10.20 -10.16 -11.26
N THR A 29 -9.28 -9.40 -10.70
CA THR A 29 -9.47 -8.74 -9.41
C THR A 29 -9.45 -7.24 -9.60
N SER A 30 -10.44 -6.56 -9.05
CA SER A 30 -10.55 -5.10 -9.04
C SER A 30 -10.50 -4.56 -7.62
N PHE A 31 -9.80 -3.46 -7.44
CA PHE A 31 -9.69 -2.73 -6.20
C PHE A 31 -9.41 -1.25 -6.46
N SER A 32 -9.68 -0.41 -5.47
CA SER A 32 -9.34 1.01 -5.53
C SER A 32 -8.07 1.31 -4.75
N VAL A 33 -7.30 2.28 -5.21
CA VAL A 33 -6.11 2.79 -4.52
C VAL A 33 -6.27 4.29 -4.34
N ALA A 34 -6.13 4.75 -3.11
CA ALA A 34 -6.15 6.17 -2.75
C ALA A 34 -4.73 6.71 -2.64
N THR A 35 -4.48 7.83 -3.32
CA THR A 35 -3.25 8.61 -3.18
C THR A 35 -3.59 9.98 -2.60
N ASN A 36 -2.78 10.44 -1.66
CA ASN A 36 -2.98 11.73 -1.02
C ASN A 36 -1.95 12.73 -1.51
N TRP A 37 -2.43 13.87 -1.95
CA TRP A 37 -1.63 15.02 -2.30
C TRP A 37 -1.83 16.11 -1.26
N VAL A 38 -0.73 16.59 -0.67
CA VAL A 38 -0.75 17.69 0.29
C VAL A 38 -0.07 18.90 -0.35
N TYR A 39 -0.77 20.03 -0.37
CA TYR A 39 -0.25 21.29 -0.89
C TYR A 39 -0.64 22.46 -0.02
N THR A 40 0.04 23.59 -0.19
CA THR A 40 -0.28 24.84 0.47
C THR A 40 -1.01 25.73 -0.52
N SER A 41 -2.21 26.21 -0.16
CA SER A 41 -2.98 27.13 -0.98
C SER A 41 -2.31 28.50 -1.07
N PRO A 42 -2.70 29.35 -2.03
CA PRO A 42 -2.19 30.73 -2.12
C PRO A 42 -2.43 31.54 -0.84
N GLU A 43 -3.45 31.21 -0.07
CA GLU A 43 -3.79 31.83 1.21
C GLU A 43 -2.92 31.32 2.38
N GLY A 44 -2.01 30.38 2.12
CA GLY A 44 -1.12 29.80 3.13
C GLY A 44 -1.71 28.63 3.93
N GLU A 45 -2.90 28.16 3.55
CA GLU A 45 -3.54 26.99 4.20
C GLU A 45 -3.01 25.68 3.64
N ARG A 46 -2.76 24.72 4.53
CA ARG A 46 -2.41 23.36 4.13
C ARG A 46 -3.66 22.59 3.76
N ARG A 47 -3.72 22.13 2.51
CA ARG A 47 -4.83 21.34 1.97
C ARG A 47 -4.37 19.96 1.56
N GLN A 48 -5.28 19.02 1.66
CA GLN A 48 -5.07 17.64 1.24
C GLN A 48 -6.17 17.24 0.26
N GLU A 49 -5.75 16.66 -0.86
CA GLU A 49 -6.64 16.07 -1.85
C GLU A 49 -6.36 14.57 -1.95
N THR A 50 -7.40 13.80 -2.16
CA THR A 50 -7.30 12.34 -2.34
C THR A 50 -7.77 11.99 -3.74
N GLU A 51 -6.88 11.36 -4.51
CA GLU A 51 -7.21 10.81 -5.82
C GLU A 51 -7.44 9.29 -5.70
N TRP A 52 -8.50 8.83 -6.35
CA TRP A 52 -8.90 7.44 -6.35
C TRP A 52 -8.65 6.79 -7.72
N PHE A 53 -7.89 5.73 -7.71
CA PHE A 53 -7.59 4.96 -8.91
C PHE A 53 -8.27 3.60 -8.85
N SER A 54 -8.99 3.24 -9.92
CA SER A 54 -9.52 1.89 -10.10
C SER A 54 -8.44 1.02 -10.74
N VAL A 55 -8.00 -0.01 -10.03
CA VAL A 55 -6.95 -0.92 -10.47
C VAL A 55 -7.54 -2.29 -10.78
N VAL A 56 -7.17 -2.85 -11.92
CA VAL A 56 -7.63 -4.16 -12.38
C VAL A 56 -6.43 -5.05 -12.65
N ALA A 57 -6.41 -6.20 -12.01
CA ALA A 57 -5.39 -7.23 -12.19
C ALA A 57 -5.99 -8.46 -12.87
N TRP A 58 -5.19 -9.15 -13.70
CA TRP A 58 -5.61 -10.31 -14.48
C TRP A 58 -4.80 -11.56 -14.15
N ASN A 59 -5.40 -12.71 -14.34
CA ASN A 59 -4.77 -14.02 -14.23
C ASN A 59 -4.09 -14.23 -12.87
N ARG A 60 -2.86 -14.71 -12.85
CA ARG A 60 -2.11 -14.98 -11.61
C ARG A 60 -1.98 -13.74 -10.70
N LEU A 61 -1.83 -12.55 -11.29
CA LEU A 61 -1.77 -11.32 -10.51
C LEU A 61 -3.12 -11.03 -9.82
N ALA A 62 -4.24 -11.35 -10.47
CA ALA A 62 -5.57 -11.24 -9.88
C ALA A 62 -5.72 -12.15 -8.64
N GLU A 63 -5.26 -13.39 -8.73
CA GLU A 63 -5.29 -14.35 -7.62
C GLU A 63 -4.42 -13.87 -6.45
N GLN A 64 -3.21 -13.37 -6.73
CA GLN A 64 -2.33 -12.81 -5.71
C GLN A 64 -2.94 -11.59 -5.03
N CYS A 65 -3.53 -10.68 -5.79
CA CYS A 65 -4.20 -9.50 -5.22
C CYS A 65 -5.39 -9.91 -4.34
N ASN A 66 -6.20 -10.85 -4.79
CA ASN A 66 -7.33 -11.34 -4.00
C ASN A 66 -6.89 -12.03 -2.70
N GLN A 67 -5.78 -12.76 -2.74
CA GLN A 67 -5.28 -13.50 -1.58
C GLN A 67 -4.59 -12.62 -0.55
N PHE A 68 -3.82 -11.62 -0.97
CA PHE A 68 -2.91 -10.88 -0.10
C PHE A 68 -3.30 -9.43 0.15
N LEU A 69 -4.14 -8.82 -0.69
CA LEU A 69 -4.63 -7.47 -0.46
C LEU A 69 -5.79 -7.45 0.54
N ALA A 70 -5.84 -6.36 1.29
CA ALA A 70 -6.97 -6.00 2.13
C ALA A 70 -7.12 -4.48 2.16
N LYS A 71 -8.30 -4.00 2.47
CA LYS A 71 -8.57 -2.57 2.68
C LYS A 71 -7.57 -1.95 3.66
N GLY A 72 -7.06 -0.78 3.32
CA GLY A 72 -6.11 -0.01 4.12
C GLY A 72 -4.64 -0.36 3.91
N ARG A 73 -4.31 -1.45 3.22
CA ARG A 73 -2.93 -1.83 2.96
C ARG A 73 -2.24 -0.89 1.97
N LEU A 74 -0.95 -0.65 2.19
CA LEU A 74 -0.12 0.14 1.29
C LEU A 74 0.39 -0.74 0.15
N VAL A 75 0.19 -0.27 -1.08
CA VAL A 75 0.59 -1.00 -2.29
C VAL A 75 1.30 -0.10 -3.29
N TYR A 76 2.19 -0.71 -4.05
CA TYR A 76 2.72 -0.20 -5.30
C TYR A 76 2.01 -0.90 -6.45
N ALA A 77 1.41 -0.16 -7.34
CA ALA A 77 0.78 -0.67 -8.55
C ALA A 77 1.39 -0.01 -9.78
N GLU A 78 1.81 -0.83 -10.74
CA GLU A 78 2.32 -0.39 -12.03
C GLU A 78 1.53 -1.02 -13.15
N GLY A 79 1.20 -0.25 -14.16
CA GLY A 79 0.45 -0.73 -15.30
C GLY A 79 0.26 0.32 -16.37
N ARG A 80 -0.83 0.20 -17.12
CA ARG A 80 -1.24 1.14 -18.16
C ARG A 80 -2.64 1.67 -17.89
N ILE A 81 -2.90 2.88 -18.35
CA ILE A 81 -4.24 3.45 -18.35
C ILE A 81 -5.08 2.79 -19.45
N HIS A 82 -6.30 2.43 -19.11
CA HIS A 82 -7.30 1.90 -20.03
C HIS A 82 -8.63 2.57 -19.77
N THR A 83 -9.27 3.07 -20.82
CA THR A 83 -10.63 3.60 -20.74
C THR A 83 -11.60 2.50 -21.09
N ARG A 84 -12.43 2.11 -20.12
CA ARG A 84 -13.54 1.19 -20.34
C ARG A 84 -14.78 1.99 -20.71
N ASN A 85 -15.37 1.66 -21.83
CA ASN A 85 -16.63 2.25 -22.28
C ASN A 85 -17.74 1.19 -22.24
N TRP A 86 -18.90 1.58 -21.76
CA TRP A 86 -20.10 0.72 -21.79
C TRP A 86 -21.36 1.57 -21.93
N GLU A 87 -22.41 0.95 -22.39
CA GLU A 87 -23.73 1.56 -22.44
C GLU A 87 -24.49 1.19 -21.16
N GLY A 88 -25.01 2.19 -20.46
CA GLY A 88 -25.79 2.00 -19.24
C GLY A 88 -27.20 1.46 -19.55
N GLN A 89 -27.91 1.01 -18.53
CA GLN A 89 -29.29 0.57 -18.64
C GLN A 89 -30.24 1.72 -19.06
N ASP A 90 -29.81 2.95 -18.89
CA ASP A 90 -30.44 4.20 -19.33
C ASP A 90 -30.18 4.53 -20.81
N GLY A 91 -29.43 3.68 -21.53
CA GLY A 91 -29.03 3.89 -22.92
C GLY A 91 -27.99 4.98 -23.11
N GLN A 92 -27.38 5.49 -22.02
CA GLN A 92 -26.33 6.48 -22.07
C GLN A 92 -24.94 5.85 -22.13
N PRO A 93 -24.00 6.44 -22.90
CA PRO A 93 -22.62 5.98 -22.91
C PRO A 93 -21.92 6.40 -21.62
N HIS A 94 -21.31 5.43 -20.96
CA HIS A 94 -20.47 5.64 -19.77
C HIS A 94 -19.02 5.30 -20.08
N SER A 95 -18.11 6.03 -19.45
CA SER A 95 -16.68 5.73 -19.52
C SER A 95 -16.06 5.74 -18.13
N LYS A 96 -15.11 4.85 -17.91
CA LYS A 96 -14.35 4.79 -16.67
C LYS A 96 -12.88 4.56 -17.00
N ILE A 97 -12.03 5.35 -16.38
CA ILE A 97 -10.58 5.16 -16.47
C ILE A 97 -10.15 4.11 -15.44
N GLU A 98 -9.44 3.10 -15.90
CA GLU A 98 -8.91 2.03 -15.08
C GLU A 98 -7.43 1.85 -15.34
N VAL A 99 -6.71 1.41 -14.32
CA VAL A 99 -5.30 1.01 -14.41
C VAL A 99 -5.26 -0.51 -14.55
N ILE A 100 -4.85 -0.98 -15.71
CA ILE A 100 -4.58 -2.41 -15.91
C ILE A 100 -3.18 -2.70 -15.37
N ALA A 101 -3.14 -3.30 -14.19
CA ALA A 101 -1.89 -3.60 -13.51
C ALA A 101 -1.15 -4.75 -14.18
N ASN A 102 0.14 -4.58 -14.34
CA ASN A 102 1.08 -5.65 -14.72
C ASN A 102 2.01 -6.03 -13.56
N ARG A 103 2.10 -5.17 -12.55
CA ARG A 103 2.89 -5.40 -11.34
C ARG A 103 2.21 -4.79 -10.12
N VAL A 104 2.12 -5.56 -9.05
CA VAL A 104 1.64 -5.10 -7.74
C VAL A 104 2.62 -5.59 -6.68
N ILE A 105 3.06 -4.69 -5.81
CA ILE A 105 3.95 -4.99 -4.69
C ILE A 105 3.25 -4.56 -3.40
N PHE A 106 3.19 -5.47 -2.45
CA PHE A 106 2.64 -5.22 -1.11
C PHE A 106 3.74 -4.57 -0.26
N LEU A 107 3.55 -3.30 0.10
CA LEU A 107 4.55 -2.51 0.82
C LEU A 107 4.40 -2.57 2.34
N ASP A 108 3.25 -3.00 2.82
CA ASP A 108 3.02 -3.21 4.24
C ASP A 108 3.80 -4.42 4.76
N ARG A 109 4.76 -4.15 5.63
CA ARG A 109 5.45 -5.16 6.42
C ARG A 109 4.66 -5.60 7.65
N ARG A 110 3.34 -5.59 7.63
CA ARG A 110 2.60 -6.19 8.73
C ARG A 110 2.78 -7.70 8.65
N GLY A 111 3.62 -8.22 9.54
CA GLY A 111 3.57 -9.62 9.93
C GLY A 111 2.15 -10.01 10.37
N PRO A 112 1.86 -11.30 10.60
CA PRO A 112 0.54 -11.75 10.98
C PRO A 112 0.01 -10.85 12.10
N ALA A 113 -1.24 -10.41 11.95
CA ALA A 113 -1.92 -9.42 12.77
C ALA A 113 -1.51 -9.52 14.24
N ALA A 114 -0.83 -8.50 14.76
CA ALA A 114 -0.78 -8.28 16.18
C ALA A 114 -2.23 -8.05 16.62
N LEU A 115 -2.72 -8.92 17.46
CA LEU A 115 -3.99 -8.78 18.18
C LEU A 115 -4.03 -7.36 18.80
N PRO A 116 -5.18 -6.70 18.83
CA PRO A 116 -5.30 -5.43 19.53
C PRO A 116 -4.88 -5.65 20.97
N GLU A 117 -3.83 -5.00 21.41
CA GLU A 117 -3.49 -4.90 22.82
C GLU A 117 -4.67 -4.19 23.49
N GLU A 118 -5.45 -4.93 24.23
CA GLU A 118 -6.33 -4.38 25.25
C GLU A 118 -5.46 -3.58 26.20
N ARG A 119 -5.61 -2.27 26.18
CA ARG A 119 -5.09 -1.42 27.25
C ARG A 119 -5.84 -1.78 28.51
N SER A 120 -5.26 -2.63 29.29
CA SER A 120 -5.63 -2.74 30.70
C SER A 120 -4.98 -1.57 31.44
N ASP A 121 -5.78 -0.54 31.68
CA ASP A 121 -5.51 0.42 32.74
C ASP A 121 -5.59 -0.33 34.06
N ASP A 122 -4.47 -0.64 34.64
CA ASP A 122 -4.39 -0.86 36.08
C ASP A 122 -3.16 -0.19 36.64
N ALA A 123 -3.43 0.81 37.44
CA ALA A 123 -2.48 1.54 38.23
C ALA A 123 -2.15 0.72 39.50
N GLY A 124 -0.87 0.57 39.80
CA GLY A 124 -0.54 0.11 41.14
C GLY A 124 0.88 -0.37 41.38
N VAL A 125 1.65 0.52 41.99
CA VAL A 125 2.66 0.25 43.03
C VAL A 125 4.06 -0.17 42.57
N ILE A 126 4.97 0.79 42.80
CA ILE A 126 6.41 0.62 42.96
C ILE A 126 6.66 -0.11 44.30
N PRO A 127 7.67 -0.98 44.41
CA PRO A 127 8.75 -0.65 45.33
C PRO A 127 10.16 -0.73 44.76
N ASP A 128 10.92 0.26 45.21
CA ASP A 128 12.33 0.38 45.30
C ASP A 128 13.07 -0.91 45.67
N GLU A 129 14.16 -1.19 44.97
CA GLU A 129 15.43 -1.62 45.56
C GLU A 129 16.54 -1.68 44.53
N LYS A 130 17.52 -0.84 44.76
CA LYS A 130 18.91 -1.03 44.31
C LYS A 130 19.61 -2.01 45.30
N PRO A 131 20.73 -2.69 44.98
CA PRO A 131 21.97 -2.05 44.64
C PRO A 131 22.95 -2.78 43.71
N ASP A 132 23.87 -2.01 43.15
CA ASP A 132 25.28 -2.22 42.91
C ASP A 132 25.80 -3.56 42.31
N GLU A 133 26.44 -3.49 41.16
CA GLU A 133 27.87 -3.75 41.04
C GLU A 133 28.43 -3.40 39.64
N LYS A 134 29.68 -3.03 39.70
CA LYS A 134 30.58 -2.30 38.81
C LYS A 134 31.11 -3.15 37.62
N PRO A 135 31.94 -2.52 36.80
CA PRO A 135 32.00 -2.66 35.35
C PRO A 135 33.07 -3.69 34.94
N ASP A 136 32.86 -4.29 33.79
CA ASP A 136 33.93 -4.98 33.11
C ASP A 136 34.29 -4.31 31.80
N ASP A 137 35.52 -3.92 31.79
CA ASP A 137 36.29 -3.21 30.81
C ASP A 137 36.65 -4.16 29.68
N THR A 138 36.18 -3.92 28.45
CA THR A 138 36.80 -4.53 27.29
C THR A 138 36.88 -3.52 26.14
N PRO A 139 38.03 -3.36 25.51
CA PRO A 139 38.35 -2.24 24.65
C PRO A 139 37.68 -2.33 23.29
N VAL A 140 37.20 -1.18 22.88
CA VAL A 140 36.68 -0.91 21.53
C VAL A 140 37.82 -1.03 20.53
N ALA A 141 37.72 -1.98 19.62
CA ALA A 141 38.58 -2.01 18.46
C ALA A 141 38.12 -0.91 17.49
N GLU A 142 38.96 0.05 17.26
CA GLU A 142 38.84 1.01 16.17
C GLU A 142 38.82 0.26 14.86
N MET A 143 37.69 0.35 14.14
CA MET A 143 37.63 0.00 12.73
C MET A 143 37.76 1.27 11.91
N GLU A 144 38.85 1.37 11.20
CA GLU A 144 39.14 2.41 10.23
C GLU A 144 38.15 2.39 9.07
N PRO A 145 37.80 3.56 8.51
CA PRO A 145 36.83 3.68 7.41
C PRO A 145 37.53 3.59 6.06
N GLU A 146 38.01 2.41 5.70
CA GLU A 146 38.41 2.14 4.33
C GLU A 146 37.93 0.73 3.96
N ASP A 147 36.70 0.68 3.40
CA ASP A 147 36.25 -0.30 2.42
C ASP A 147 34.75 -0.15 2.20
N LEU A 148 34.37 0.87 1.46
CA LEU A 148 33.07 0.92 0.81
C LEU A 148 33.28 0.65 -0.67
N PRO A 149 32.93 -0.53 -1.18
CA PRO A 149 32.85 -0.74 -2.62
C PRO A 149 31.60 -0.05 -3.16
N PHE A 150 31.83 0.81 -4.09
CA PHE A 150 30.78 1.46 -4.90
C PHE A 150 30.01 0.45 -5.76
#